data_b548b99d239433759f5441aefa347235
#
_entry.id   b548b99d239433759f5441aefa347235
#
_cell.length_a   1.000
_cell.length_b   1.000
_cell.length_c   1.000
_cell.angle_alpha   90.00
_cell.angle_beta   90.00
_cell.angle_gamma   90.00
#
_symmetry.space_group_name_H-M   'P 1'
#
loop_
_entity.id
_entity.type
_entity.pdbx_description
1 polymer ?
#
loop_
_entity_poly.entity_id
_entity_poly.type
_entity_poly.pdbx_seq_one_letter_code
_entity_poly.pdbx_strand_id
1 'polypeptide(L)'
;ANMAPSRLGLRPGQKIKVKTCIEALIVKSANDCASVLAENLGYTEANFAKTMTKVAHELGMKNTTFKNANGLPNKAQKTTARDMALLAAAMYHHFPQYYKLFSLKKFTYNGKTIYTHNNILKTFAGADGMKTGFTNAAGYNIITSAQRDGKRVIAVTMGHNSAKERDRHVARMMDKGLKRLALNDKFQNTNMYASLDEKKLETAEETKVADNGETSWDISSRETAENVKKLEKDNRQETPDQWGIQIGAFSNYAKARSYALKIKKAARK
;
A
#
# COMPACT_ATOMS: atom_id res chain seq x y z
N ALA A 1 9.79 21.36 11.20
CA ALA A 1 10.69 21.94 10.19
C ALA A 1 12.07 21.29 10.15
N ASN A 2 12.59 20.77 11.26
CA ASN A 2 13.93 20.17 11.35
C ASN A 2 13.90 18.64 11.15
N MET A 3 13.14 18.15 10.17
CA MET A 3 13.10 16.72 9.87
C MET A 3 14.40 16.25 9.21
N ALA A 4 14.79 15.02 9.53
CA ALA A 4 15.91 14.36 8.86
C ALA A 4 15.68 14.26 7.33
N PRO A 5 16.73 14.19 6.52
CA PRO A 5 16.60 13.93 5.08
C PRO A 5 15.95 12.54 4.84
N SER A 6 15.13 12.40 3.80
CA SER A 6 14.76 13.32 2.73
C SER A 6 13.62 14.26 3.14
N ARG A 7 13.63 15.49 2.65
CA ARG A 7 12.59 16.48 2.97
C ARG A 7 12.34 17.41 1.78
N LEU A 8 11.15 18.01 1.73
CA LEU A 8 10.80 19.04 0.74
C LEU A 8 11.33 20.42 1.15
N GLY A 9 11.55 20.64 2.44
CA GLY A 9 12.05 21.90 3.03
C GLY A 9 10.92 22.83 3.43
N LEU A 10 9.84 22.29 3.98
CA LEU A 10 8.70 23.07 4.47
C LEU A 10 9.08 23.91 5.69
N ARG A 11 8.50 25.11 5.77
CA ARG A 11 8.69 26.05 6.90
C ARG A 11 7.46 26.00 7.83
N PRO A 12 7.62 26.30 9.12
CA PRO A 12 6.49 26.47 10.03
C PRO A 12 5.48 27.47 9.48
N GLY A 13 4.19 27.18 9.56
CA GLY A 13 3.10 28.03 9.04
C GLY A 13 2.93 28.02 7.52
N GLN A 14 3.81 27.37 6.76
CA GLN A 14 3.67 27.29 5.31
C GLN A 14 2.49 26.43 4.91
N LYS A 15 1.62 26.97 4.03
CA LYS A 15 0.52 26.23 3.42
C LYS A 15 1.02 25.47 2.20
N ILE A 16 0.63 24.21 2.06
CA ILE A 16 0.95 23.34 0.93
C ILE A 16 -0.28 22.52 0.53
N LYS A 17 -0.47 22.27 -0.76
CA LYS A 17 -1.56 21.43 -1.23
C LYS A 17 -1.31 19.97 -0.81
N VAL A 18 -2.35 19.27 -0.34
CA VAL A 18 -2.28 17.85 0.02
C VAL A 18 -1.71 17.00 -1.13
N LYS A 19 -2.17 17.23 -2.35
CA LYS A 19 -1.64 16.57 -3.55
C LYS A 19 -0.12 16.70 -3.67
N THR A 20 0.41 17.91 -3.49
CA THR A 20 1.87 18.16 -3.55
C THR A 20 2.62 17.42 -2.46
N CYS A 21 2.05 17.34 -1.24
CA CYS A 21 2.62 16.50 -0.17
C CYS A 21 2.65 15.02 -0.54
N ILE A 22 1.57 14.50 -1.13
CA ILE A 22 1.49 13.09 -1.57
C ILE A 22 2.52 12.82 -2.68
N GLU A 23 2.63 13.68 -3.68
CA GLU A 23 3.63 13.56 -4.74
C GLU A 23 5.06 13.60 -4.17
N ALA A 24 5.33 14.50 -3.22
CA ALA A 24 6.61 14.58 -2.53
C ALA A 24 6.93 13.34 -1.69
N LEU A 25 5.92 12.76 -1.03
CA LEU A 25 6.06 11.50 -0.30
C LEU A 25 6.43 10.34 -1.23
N ILE A 26 5.74 10.22 -2.34
CA ILE A 26 5.93 9.12 -3.29
C ILE A 26 7.30 9.27 -3.99
N VAL A 27 7.57 10.43 -4.55
CA VAL A 27 8.74 10.64 -5.43
C VAL A 27 10.01 10.87 -4.63
N LYS A 28 9.96 11.76 -3.62
CA LYS A 28 11.14 12.20 -2.84
C LYS A 28 11.27 11.53 -1.48
N SER A 29 10.24 10.82 -1.00
CA SER A 29 10.17 10.33 0.39
C SER A 29 10.27 11.47 1.42
N ALA A 30 9.53 12.56 1.19
CA ALA A 30 9.64 13.79 1.98
C ALA A 30 9.09 13.61 3.40
N ASN A 31 9.98 13.44 4.39
CA ASN A 31 9.62 13.19 5.79
C ASN A 31 8.80 14.33 6.39
N ASP A 32 9.11 15.59 6.05
CA ASP A 32 8.37 16.78 6.48
C ASP A 32 6.91 16.75 5.96
N CYS A 33 6.68 16.31 4.73
CA CYS A 33 5.33 16.14 4.20
C CYS A 33 4.56 15.03 4.95
N ALA A 34 5.23 13.94 5.34
CA ALA A 34 4.60 12.89 6.14
C ALA A 34 4.13 13.42 7.49
N SER A 35 5.00 14.15 8.21
CA SER A 35 4.66 14.73 9.49
C SER A 35 3.56 15.78 9.39
N VAL A 36 3.61 16.66 8.37
CA VAL A 36 2.52 17.65 8.14
C VAL A 36 1.18 16.97 7.93
N LEU A 37 1.11 15.92 7.11
CA LEU A 37 -0.14 15.18 6.91
C LEU A 37 -0.58 14.47 8.20
N ALA A 38 0.35 13.85 8.91
CA ALA A 38 0.05 13.15 10.16
C ALA A 38 -0.48 14.09 11.25
N GLU A 39 0.13 15.26 11.42
CA GLU A 39 -0.30 16.26 12.41
C GLU A 39 -1.69 16.83 12.07
N ASN A 40 -1.97 17.09 10.77
CA ASN A 40 -3.28 17.59 10.34
C ASN A 40 -4.39 16.54 10.44
N LEU A 41 -4.10 15.26 10.24
CA LEU A 41 -5.07 14.17 10.28
C LEU A 41 -5.22 13.53 11.66
N GLY A 42 -4.16 13.55 12.47
CA GLY A 42 -4.09 12.88 13.77
C GLY A 42 -3.90 13.82 14.96
N TYR A 43 -3.93 15.15 14.73
CA TYR A 43 -3.53 16.20 15.68
C TYR A 43 -2.10 16.09 16.17
N THR A 44 -1.58 14.88 16.32
CA THR A 44 -0.17 14.59 16.59
C THR A 44 0.32 13.44 15.73
N GLU A 45 1.58 13.43 15.37
CA GLU A 45 2.19 12.31 14.64
C GLU A 45 2.05 10.98 15.40
N ALA A 46 2.13 11.02 16.74
CA ALA A 46 1.96 9.84 17.59
C ALA A 46 0.55 9.24 17.50
N ASN A 47 -0.49 10.08 17.52
CA ASN A 47 -1.88 9.62 17.36
C ASN A 47 -2.12 9.08 15.94
N PHE A 48 -1.59 9.76 14.92
CA PHE A 48 -1.67 9.27 13.55
C PHE A 48 -0.98 7.91 13.40
N ALA A 49 0.19 7.68 14.02
CA ALA A 49 0.86 6.39 14.01
C ALA A 49 0.06 5.28 14.71
N LYS A 50 -0.71 5.62 15.76
CA LYS A 50 -1.66 4.67 16.37
C LYS A 50 -2.77 4.30 15.38
N THR A 51 -3.35 5.29 14.69
CA THR A 51 -4.35 5.06 13.64
C THR A 51 -3.77 4.22 12.50
N MET A 52 -2.56 4.52 12.01
CA MET A 52 -1.86 3.70 11.02
C MET A 52 -1.74 2.24 11.47
N THR A 53 -1.38 2.01 12.74
CA THR A 53 -1.26 0.66 13.29
C THR A 53 -2.61 -0.05 13.36
N LYS A 54 -3.65 0.65 13.81
CA LYS A 54 -5.02 0.12 13.86
C LYS A 54 -5.47 -0.33 12.45
N VAL A 55 -5.39 0.56 11.47
CA VAL A 55 -5.74 0.25 10.07
C VAL A 55 -4.90 -0.90 9.52
N ALA A 56 -3.60 -0.94 9.81
CA ALA A 56 -2.76 -2.06 9.40
C ALA A 56 -3.27 -3.40 9.95
N HIS A 57 -3.67 -3.45 11.23
CA HIS A 57 -4.21 -4.66 11.84
C HIS A 57 -5.56 -5.05 11.22
N GLU A 58 -6.42 -4.10 10.92
CA GLU A 58 -7.70 -4.31 10.19
C GLU A 58 -7.46 -4.87 8.79
N LEU A 59 -6.38 -4.45 8.11
CA LEU A 59 -5.93 -5.01 6.85
C LEU A 59 -5.28 -6.41 6.98
N GLY A 60 -5.17 -6.95 8.19
CA GLY A 60 -4.55 -8.24 8.46
C GLY A 60 -3.01 -8.21 8.58
N MET A 61 -2.40 -7.03 8.69
CA MET A 61 -0.97 -6.82 8.89
C MET A 61 -0.60 -7.04 10.37
N LYS A 62 -0.73 -8.27 10.85
CA LYS A 62 -0.65 -8.62 12.29
C LYS A 62 0.73 -8.38 12.92
N ASN A 63 1.78 -8.31 12.12
CA ASN A 63 3.16 -8.12 12.59
C ASN A 63 3.68 -6.71 12.30
N THR A 64 2.76 -5.74 12.12
CA THR A 64 3.11 -4.36 11.82
C THR A 64 2.70 -3.44 12.95
N THR A 65 3.64 -2.59 13.37
CA THR A 65 3.40 -1.50 14.32
C THR A 65 4.09 -0.25 13.80
N PHE A 66 3.35 0.83 13.63
CA PHE A 66 3.88 2.14 13.29
C PHE A 66 4.07 3.00 14.53
N LYS A 67 5.14 3.81 14.54
CA LYS A 67 5.47 4.77 15.61
C LYS A 67 5.64 6.19 15.10
N ASN A 68 5.76 6.35 13.78
CA ASN A 68 5.79 7.63 13.08
C ASN A 68 5.21 7.47 11.68
N ALA A 69 4.95 8.59 11.01
CA ALA A 69 4.36 8.62 9.67
C ALA A 69 5.41 8.56 8.55
N ASN A 70 6.66 8.87 8.86
CA ASN A 70 7.71 9.07 7.87
C ASN A 70 8.65 7.85 7.68
N GLY A 71 8.61 6.88 8.58
CA GLY A 71 9.46 5.69 8.52
C GLY A 71 10.87 5.89 9.06
N LEU A 72 11.17 6.99 9.74
CA LEU A 72 12.44 7.18 10.44
C LEU A 72 12.62 6.14 11.55
N PRO A 73 13.87 5.81 11.91
CA PRO A 73 14.14 4.73 12.85
C PRO A 73 13.44 4.89 14.20
N ASN A 74 12.74 3.83 14.59
CA ASN A 74 12.19 3.65 15.94
C ASN A 74 12.23 2.17 16.27
N LYS A 75 12.81 1.79 17.41
CA LYS A 75 13.00 0.38 17.83
C LYS A 75 11.67 -0.40 17.93
N ALA A 76 10.57 0.28 18.22
CA ALA A 76 9.25 -0.32 18.34
C ALA A 76 8.45 -0.31 17.02
N GLN A 77 8.97 0.30 15.94
CA GLN A 77 8.38 0.28 14.63
C GLN A 77 8.82 -0.97 13.87
N LYS A 78 7.87 -1.83 13.52
CA LYS A 78 8.13 -3.13 12.89
C LYS A 78 7.12 -3.41 11.79
N THR A 79 7.57 -4.18 10.81
CA THR A 79 6.71 -4.74 9.76
C THR A 79 7.33 -6.02 9.19
N THR A 80 6.63 -6.66 8.27
CA THR A 80 7.11 -7.81 7.50
C THR A 80 6.87 -7.59 6.01
N ALA A 81 7.63 -8.29 5.16
CA ALA A 81 7.40 -8.26 3.71
C ALA A 81 5.97 -8.68 3.35
N ARG A 82 5.42 -9.64 4.08
CA ARG A 82 4.02 -10.07 3.93
C ARG A 82 3.03 -8.95 4.21
N ASP A 83 3.17 -8.29 5.36
CA ASP A 83 2.26 -7.23 5.77
C ASP A 83 2.31 -6.07 4.76
N MET A 84 3.50 -5.70 4.30
CA MET A 84 3.66 -4.65 3.31
C MET A 84 3.07 -5.03 1.94
N ALA A 85 3.05 -6.30 1.58
CA ALA A 85 2.35 -6.75 0.37
C ALA A 85 0.83 -6.72 0.53
N LEU A 86 0.29 -7.00 1.73
CA LEU A 86 -1.12 -6.81 2.04
C LEU A 86 -1.51 -5.33 1.91
N LEU A 87 -0.69 -4.42 2.43
CA LEU A 87 -0.90 -2.98 2.26
C LEU A 87 -0.92 -2.58 0.80
N ALA A 88 0.04 -3.05 0.02
CA ALA A 88 0.12 -2.75 -1.41
C ALA A 88 -1.11 -3.23 -2.17
N ALA A 89 -1.58 -4.44 -1.90
CA ALA A 89 -2.80 -4.99 -2.48
C ALA A 89 -4.04 -4.17 -2.08
N ALA A 90 -4.15 -3.80 -0.80
CA ALA A 90 -5.24 -2.96 -0.30
C ALA A 90 -5.25 -1.58 -0.99
N MET A 91 -4.10 -0.93 -1.14
CA MET A 91 -3.98 0.35 -1.85
C MET A 91 -4.45 0.26 -3.29
N TYR A 92 -4.09 -0.79 -4.01
CA TYR A 92 -4.55 -0.99 -5.38
C TYR A 92 -6.07 -1.21 -5.45
N HIS A 93 -6.62 -2.07 -4.58
CA HIS A 93 -8.04 -2.44 -4.62
C HIS A 93 -8.98 -1.34 -4.13
N HIS A 94 -8.60 -0.64 -3.06
CA HIS A 94 -9.49 0.35 -2.43
C HIS A 94 -9.29 1.76 -2.99
N PHE A 95 -8.12 2.04 -3.57
CA PHE A 95 -7.76 3.39 -4.04
C PHE A 95 -7.16 3.37 -5.46
N PRO A 96 -7.78 2.70 -6.45
CA PRO A 96 -7.21 2.56 -7.79
C PRO A 96 -6.97 3.91 -8.47
N GLN A 97 -7.82 4.90 -8.24
CA GLN A 97 -7.67 6.25 -8.77
C GLN A 97 -6.43 6.97 -8.24
N TYR A 98 -6.02 6.71 -6.99
CA TYR A 98 -4.82 7.28 -6.37
C TYR A 98 -3.59 6.40 -6.57
N TYR A 99 -3.78 5.11 -6.82
CA TYR A 99 -2.68 4.18 -7.04
C TYR A 99 -1.77 4.62 -8.20
N LYS A 100 -2.33 5.25 -9.23
CA LYS A 100 -1.61 5.81 -10.38
C LYS A 100 -0.50 6.80 -9.97
N LEU A 101 -0.60 7.44 -8.82
CA LEU A 101 0.42 8.35 -8.31
C LEU A 101 1.75 7.64 -8.01
N PHE A 102 1.72 6.35 -7.68
CA PHE A 102 2.93 5.57 -7.41
C PHE A 102 3.81 5.35 -8.66
N SER A 103 3.27 5.55 -9.86
CA SER A 103 4.01 5.48 -11.11
C SER A 103 4.77 6.77 -11.46
N LEU A 104 4.63 7.83 -10.65
CA LEU A 104 5.29 9.12 -10.88
C LEU A 104 6.82 8.96 -10.86
N LYS A 105 7.45 9.30 -11.98
CA LYS A 105 8.92 9.28 -12.12
C LYS A 105 9.57 10.60 -11.69
N LYS A 106 8.80 11.68 -11.69
CA LYS A 106 9.22 13.03 -11.29
C LYS A 106 8.02 13.89 -10.91
N PHE A 107 8.27 14.96 -10.17
CA PHE A 107 7.32 16.07 -9.99
C PHE A 107 8.08 17.38 -9.86
N THR A 108 7.40 18.52 -10.02
CA THR A 108 8.01 19.84 -9.93
C THR A 108 7.52 20.58 -8.69
N TYR A 109 8.44 21.14 -7.92
CA TYR A 109 8.14 21.95 -6.76
C TYR A 109 9.06 23.18 -6.72
N ASN A 110 8.49 24.38 -6.58
CA ASN A 110 9.22 25.66 -6.59
C ASN A 110 10.22 25.77 -7.75
N GLY A 111 9.77 25.44 -8.97
CA GLY A 111 10.59 25.49 -10.20
C GLY A 111 11.64 24.37 -10.32
N LYS A 112 11.80 23.51 -9.33
CA LYS A 112 12.78 22.41 -9.35
C LYS A 112 12.11 21.08 -9.68
N THR A 113 12.62 20.35 -10.67
CA THR A 113 12.21 18.98 -10.99
C THR A 113 12.91 18.01 -10.05
N ILE A 114 12.13 17.17 -9.39
CA ILE A 114 12.58 16.15 -8.44
C ILE A 114 12.25 14.79 -9.03
N TYR A 115 13.23 13.89 -9.06
CA TYR A 115 13.10 12.55 -9.61
C TYR A 115 12.87 11.49 -8.52
N THR A 116 12.17 10.42 -8.89
CA THR A 116 11.90 9.30 -8.00
C THR A 116 13.17 8.52 -7.64
N HIS A 117 13.20 8.00 -6.41
CA HIS A 117 14.21 7.04 -5.94
C HIS A 117 13.91 5.59 -6.40
N ASN A 118 12.75 5.35 -7.01
CA ASN A 118 12.35 4.02 -7.49
C ASN A 118 12.82 3.80 -8.93
N ASN A 119 14.01 3.21 -9.10
CA ASN A 119 14.57 2.91 -10.42
C ASN A 119 13.76 1.84 -11.17
N ILE A 120 13.04 0.96 -10.47
CA ILE A 120 12.22 -0.10 -11.08
C ILE A 120 11.20 0.50 -12.05
N LEU A 121 10.64 1.67 -11.74
CA LEU A 121 9.74 2.39 -12.65
C LEU A 121 10.36 2.76 -14.01
N LYS A 122 11.69 2.75 -14.11
CA LYS A 122 12.42 3.06 -15.34
C LYS A 122 12.96 1.81 -16.04
N THR A 123 13.27 0.79 -15.27
CA THR A 123 14.08 -0.36 -15.74
C THR A 123 13.28 -1.66 -15.91
N PHE A 124 12.06 -1.73 -15.36
CA PHE A 124 11.21 -2.92 -15.44
C PHE A 124 9.94 -2.62 -16.21
N ALA A 125 9.74 -3.31 -17.33
CA ALA A 125 8.55 -3.12 -18.17
C ALA A 125 7.26 -3.49 -17.43
N GLY A 126 6.27 -2.60 -17.48
CA GLY A 126 5.00 -2.76 -16.77
C GLY A 126 5.02 -2.35 -15.30
N ALA A 127 6.15 -1.88 -14.76
CA ALA A 127 6.21 -1.39 -13.39
C ALA A 127 5.39 -0.09 -13.22
N ASP A 128 4.52 -0.07 -12.22
CA ASP A 128 3.59 1.04 -11.94
C ASP A 128 3.53 1.47 -10.46
N GLY A 129 4.41 0.96 -9.63
CA GLY A 129 4.50 1.31 -8.20
C GLY A 129 5.71 0.66 -7.54
N MET A 130 5.93 0.84 -6.27
CA MET A 130 5.25 1.71 -5.34
C MET A 130 6.27 2.57 -4.60
N LYS A 131 6.97 2.00 -3.60
CA LYS A 131 7.77 2.79 -2.66
C LYS A 131 9.06 2.11 -2.24
N THR A 132 10.14 2.89 -2.24
CA THR A 132 11.44 2.51 -1.66
C THR A 132 11.57 3.00 -0.23
N GLY A 133 12.37 2.33 0.57
CA GLY A 133 12.75 2.75 1.92
C GLY A 133 14.20 2.41 2.22
N PHE A 134 14.84 3.26 3.02
CA PHE A 134 16.19 3.03 3.50
C PHE A 134 16.38 3.60 4.91
N THR A 135 16.96 2.81 5.77
CA THR A 135 17.59 3.27 7.01
C THR A 135 18.86 2.45 7.23
N ASN A 136 19.82 2.97 7.98
CA ASN A 136 21.06 2.21 8.28
C ASN A 136 20.77 0.87 8.96
N ALA A 137 19.76 0.82 9.81
CA ALA A 137 19.38 -0.42 10.51
C ALA A 137 18.60 -1.42 9.66
N ALA A 138 17.76 -0.93 8.74
CA ALA A 138 16.87 -1.78 7.93
C ALA A 138 17.42 -2.10 6.52
N GLY A 139 18.51 -1.45 6.11
CA GLY A 139 19.04 -1.59 4.75
C GLY A 139 18.10 -1.02 3.69
N TYR A 140 18.30 -1.43 2.44
CA TYR A 140 17.50 -0.99 1.29
C TYR A 140 16.29 -1.89 1.09
N ASN A 141 15.11 -1.27 1.05
CA ASN A 141 13.82 -1.94 0.98
C ASN A 141 13.02 -1.42 -0.22
N ILE A 142 12.11 -2.24 -0.75
CA ILE A 142 11.18 -1.81 -1.79
C ILE A 142 9.89 -2.64 -1.73
N ILE A 143 8.77 -1.95 -1.94
CA ILE A 143 7.53 -2.54 -2.44
C ILE A 143 7.41 -2.12 -3.89
N THR A 144 7.14 -3.03 -4.79
CA THR A 144 6.92 -2.71 -6.19
C THR A 144 5.81 -3.56 -6.79
N SER A 145 5.21 -3.07 -7.86
CA SER A 145 4.22 -3.80 -8.65
C SER A 145 4.47 -3.62 -10.13
N ALA A 146 4.03 -4.59 -10.89
CA ALA A 146 4.03 -4.52 -12.34
C ALA A 146 2.81 -5.25 -12.90
N GLN A 147 2.32 -4.79 -14.06
CA GLN A 147 1.27 -5.43 -14.83
C GLN A 147 1.74 -5.67 -16.25
N ARG A 148 1.53 -6.89 -16.77
CA ARG A 148 1.75 -7.28 -18.17
C ARG A 148 0.64 -8.23 -18.58
N ASP A 149 0.06 -8.02 -19.76
CA ASP A 149 -0.98 -8.88 -20.34
C ASP A 149 -2.12 -9.19 -19.35
N GLY A 150 -2.65 -8.15 -18.69
CA GLY A 150 -3.70 -8.26 -17.67
C GLY A 150 -3.27 -8.91 -16.35
N LYS A 151 -2.02 -9.37 -16.23
CA LYS A 151 -1.48 -10.05 -15.04
C LYS A 151 -0.67 -9.09 -14.19
N ARG A 152 -1.00 -9.01 -12.91
CA ARG A 152 -0.32 -8.15 -11.94
C ARG A 152 0.46 -8.94 -10.91
N VAL A 153 1.66 -8.47 -10.61
CA VAL A 153 2.46 -8.94 -9.49
C VAL A 153 2.77 -7.80 -8.53
N ILE A 154 2.80 -8.11 -7.25
CA ILE A 154 3.35 -7.25 -6.20
C ILE A 154 4.54 -8.00 -5.60
N ALA A 155 5.68 -7.35 -5.51
CA ALA A 155 6.89 -7.90 -4.92
C ALA A 155 7.40 -6.99 -3.80
N VAL A 156 7.80 -7.59 -2.69
CA VAL A 156 8.41 -6.89 -1.55
C VAL A 156 9.72 -7.56 -1.21
N THR A 157 10.76 -6.76 -1.09
CA THR A 157 12.06 -7.24 -0.61
C THR A 157 12.68 -6.23 0.36
N MET A 158 13.37 -6.73 1.37
CA MET A 158 13.87 -5.94 2.49
C MET A 158 15.30 -6.34 2.86
N GLY A 159 16.04 -5.41 3.48
CA GLY A 159 17.32 -5.70 4.13
C GLY A 159 18.51 -5.81 3.19
N HIS A 160 18.47 -5.22 2.00
CA HIS A 160 19.60 -5.26 1.09
C HIS A 160 20.72 -4.28 1.45
N ASN A 161 21.96 -4.64 1.07
CA ASN A 161 23.14 -3.80 1.33
C ASN A 161 23.26 -2.63 0.35
N SER A 162 22.57 -2.67 -0.80
CA SER A 162 22.57 -1.59 -1.78
C SER A 162 21.28 -1.51 -2.58
N ALA A 163 20.99 -0.31 -3.12
CA ALA A 163 19.86 -0.10 -4.01
C ALA A 163 19.96 -0.96 -5.27
N LYS A 164 21.16 -1.14 -5.82
CA LYS A 164 21.41 -1.96 -7.01
C LYS A 164 21.12 -3.45 -6.77
N GLU A 165 21.50 -3.97 -5.62
CA GLU A 165 21.21 -5.36 -5.21
C GLU A 165 19.69 -5.56 -5.03
N ARG A 166 19.02 -4.65 -4.29
CA ARG A 166 17.58 -4.63 -4.08
C ARG A 166 16.83 -4.63 -5.42
N ASP A 167 17.18 -3.73 -6.32
CA ASP A 167 16.50 -3.56 -7.60
C ASP A 167 16.68 -4.80 -8.49
N ARG A 168 17.89 -5.39 -8.52
CA ARG A 168 18.17 -6.65 -9.25
C ARG A 168 17.36 -7.80 -8.65
N HIS A 169 17.27 -7.90 -7.33
CA HIS A 169 16.55 -8.98 -6.67
C HIS A 169 15.04 -8.87 -6.94
N VAL A 170 14.44 -7.69 -6.72
CA VAL A 170 13.00 -7.52 -6.91
C VAL A 170 12.59 -7.68 -8.39
N ALA A 171 13.41 -7.25 -9.34
CA ALA A 171 13.15 -7.46 -10.76
C ALA A 171 13.06 -8.97 -11.11
N ARG A 172 14.02 -9.78 -10.59
CA ARG A 172 13.96 -11.25 -10.76
C ARG A 172 12.71 -11.87 -10.13
N MET A 173 12.30 -11.38 -8.95
CA MET A 173 11.08 -11.85 -8.29
C MET A 173 9.85 -11.54 -9.15
N MET A 174 9.72 -10.32 -9.67
CA MET A 174 8.61 -9.92 -10.53
C MET A 174 8.58 -10.73 -11.85
N ASP A 175 9.72 -10.90 -12.51
CA ASP A 175 9.80 -11.72 -13.73
C ASP A 175 9.36 -13.16 -13.47
N LYS A 176 9.85 -13.76 -12.38
CA LYS A 176 9.44 -15.11 -11.99
C LYS A 176 7.93 -15.18 -11.70
N GLY A 177 7.38 -14.17 -11.03
CA GLY A 177 5.95 -14.08 -10.74
C GLY A 177 5.10 -13.97 -12.01
N LEU A 178 5.46 -13.07 -12.92
CA LEU A 178 4.76 -12.88 -14.19
C LEU A 178 4.82 -14.13 -15.07
N LYS A 179 6.01 -14.78 -15.19
CA LYS A 179 6.16 -16.05 -15.91
C LYS A 179 5.27 -17.15 -15.32
N ARG A 180 5.21 -17.27 -13.99
CA ARG A 180 4.36 -18.25 -13.33
C ARG A 180 2.87 -18.00 -13.59
N LEU A 181 2.43 -16.74 -13.57
CA LEU A 181 1.05 -16.36 -13.91
C LEU A 181 0.73 -16.67 -15.39
N ALA A 182 1.69 -16.46 -16.31
CA ALA A 182 1.52 -16.80 -17.72
C ALA A 182 1.38 -18.31 -17.95
N LEU A 183 2.11 -19.13 -17.20
CA LEU A 183 2.02 -20.60 -17.29
C LEU A 183 0.72 -21.15 -16.70
N ASN A 184 0.13 -20.46 -15.71
CA ASN A 184 -1.09 -20.90 -15.04
C ASN A 184 -2.38 -20.59 -15.82
N ASP A 185 -2.32 -20.02 -17.02
CA ASP A 185 -3.51 -19.78 -17.87
C ASP A 185 -4.28 -21.08 -18.18
N LYS A 186 -3.60 -22.21 -18.21
CA LYS A 186 -4.24 -23.54 -18.36
C LYS A 186 -5.12 -23.93 -17.17
N PHE A 187 -4.87 -23.36 -15.99
CA PHE A 187 -5.65 -23.61 -14.77
C PHE A 187 -6.84 -22.66 -14.61
N GLN A 188 -7.04 -21.67 -15.50
CA GLN A 188 -8.16 -20.73 -15.41
C GLN A 188 -9.49 -21.32 -15.83
N ASN A 189 -9.50 -22.39 -16.65
CA ASN A 189 -10.73 -23.11 -17.00
C ASN A 189 -11.20 -24.09 -15.91
N THR A 190 -10.44 -24.32 -14.86
CA THR A 190 -10.90 -25.04 -13.70
C THR A 190 -11.43 -24.04 -12.68
N ASN A 191 -12.71 -24.11 -12.40
CA ASN A 191 -13.52 -23.34 -11.45
C ASN A 191 -13.00 -23.36 -9.98
N MET A 192 -11.68 -23.28 -9.75
CA MET A 192 -11.09 -23.20 -8.42
C MET A 192 -11.40 -21.87 -7.72
N TYR A 193 -11.94 -20.89 -8.46
CA TYR A 193 -12.42 -19.62 -7.93
C TYR A 193 -13.91 -19.61 -7.61
N ALA A 194 -14.70 -20.52 -8.20
CA ALA A 194 -16.14 -20.66 -7.94
C ALA A 194 -16.48 -21.55 -6.74
N SER A 195 -15.55 -22.38 -6.27
CA SER A 195 -15.78 -23.33 -5.18
C SER A 195 -15.42 -22.84 -3.77
N LEU A 196 -15.07 -21.55 -3.62
CA LEU A 196 -15.06 -20.93 -2.30
C LEU A 196 -16.48 -20.40 -2.03
N ASP A 197 -17.31 -21.33 -1.57
CA ASP A 197 -18.71 -21.17 -1.22
C ASP A 197 -19.00 -19.83 -0.56
N GLU A 198 -19.80 -19.00 -1.23
CA GLU A 198 -20.44 -17.82 -0.63
C GLU A 198 -21.26 -18.22 0.60
N LYS A 199 -21.75 -19.47 0.68
CA LYS A 199 -22.53 -20.01 1.80
C LYS A 199 -21.76 -20.15 3.12
N LYS A 200 -20.43 -20.34 3.11
CA LYS A 200 -19.62 -20.39 4.36
C LYS A 200 -19.32 -19.04 4.98
N LEU A 201 -19.67 -17.94 4.31
CA LEU A 201 -19.47 -16.58 4.83
C LEU A 201 -20.70 -16.02 5.57
N GLU A 202 -21.86 -16.68 5.43
CA GLU A 202 -23.10 -16.23 6.07
C GLU A 202 -23.32 -16.78 7.50
N THR A 203 -22.52 -17.75 7.95
CA THR A 203 -22.69 -18.41 9.26
C THR A 203 -21.69 -17.98 10.35
N ALA A 204 -20.98 -16.86 10.18
CA ALA A 204 -20.23 -16.28 11.29
C ALA A 204 -21.12 -15.25 12.00
N GLU A 205 -21.75 -15.71 13.08
CA GLU A 205 -22.66 -14.96 13.97
C GLU A 205 -22.12 -13.61 14.39
N GLU A 206 -23.06 -12.66 14.43
CA GLU A 206 -22.92 -11.33 14.99
C GLU A 206 -22.61 -11.41 16.49
N THR A 207 -21.37 -11.21 16.88
CA THR A 207 -21.07 -10.87 18.27
C THR A 207 -21.22 -9.35 18.41
N LYS A 208 -22.31 -8.92 19.03
CA LYS A 208 -22.54 -7.56 19.49
C LYS A 208 -21.46 -7.19 20.49
N VAL A 209 -20.62 -6.23 20.15
CA VAL A 209 -19.77 -5.55 21.13
C VAL A 209 -20.50 -4.30 21.55
N ALA A 210 -20.79 -4.24 22.84
CA ALA A 210 -21.48 -3.10 23.48
C ALA A 210 -20.65 -1.81 23.31
N ASP A 211 -21.38 -0.79 22.96
CA ASP A 211 -20.97 0.61 22.88
C ASP A 211 -20.73 1.16 24.30
N ASN A 212 -19.55 1.69 24.54
CA ASN A 212 -19.32 2.61 25.67
C ASN A 212 -18.37 3.73 25.25
N GLY A 213 -18.96 4.91 25.01
CA GLY A 213 -18.37 6.21 25.33
C GLY A 213 -17.44 6.84 24.31
N GLU A 214 -18.02 7.69 23.49
CA GLU A 214 -17.58 9.00 23.00
C GLU A 214 -16.11 9.25 22.69
N THR A 215 -15.81 9.28 21.39
CA THR A 215 -15.20 10.45 20.74
C THR A 215 -15.58 10.43 19.27
N SER A 216 -16.43 11.37 18.88
CA SER A 216 -16.89 11.55 17.51
C SER A 216 -15.75 11.95 16.58
N TRP A 217 -15.36 11.05 15.72
CA TRP A 217 -14.58 11.32 14.51
C TRP A 217 -15.54 11.21 13.32
N ASP A 218 -16.44 12.15 13.22
CA ASP A 218 -17.31 12.29 12.06
C ASP A 218 -16.61 13.09 10.95
N ILE A 219 -15.66 12.45 10.30
CA ILE A 219 -15.37 12.76 8.90
C ILE A 219 -16.43 11.97 8.16
N SER A 220 -17.50 12.67 7.77
CA SER A 220 -18.75 12.17 7.24
C SER A 220 -18.60 10.83 6.50
N SER A 221 -18.87 9.74 7.22
CA SER A 221 -18.95 8.38 6.69
C SER A 221 -19.96 8.25 5.53
N ARG A 222 -20.85 9.25 5.35
CA ARG A 222 -21.81 9.33 4.25
C ARG A 222 -21.15 9.73 2.93
N GLU A 223 -20.28 10.74 2.90
CA GLU A 223 -19.60 11.17 1.67
C GLU A 223 -18.59 10.12 1.14
N THR A 224 -17.89 9.43 2.04
CA THR A 224 -17.02 8.31 1.66
C THR A 224 -17.81 7.11 1.18
N ALA A 225 -18.96 6.79 1.79
CA ALA A 225 -19.80 5.68 1.38
C ALA A 225 -20.53 5.94 0.05
N GLU A 226 -20.97 7.17 -0.22
CA GLU A 226 -21.57 7.54 -1.51
C GLU A 226 -20.53 7.61 -2.64
N ASN A 227 -19.35 8.14 -2.36
CA ASN A 227 -18.26 8.16 -3.33
C ASN A 227 -17.75 6.75 -3.66
N VAL A 228 -17.70 5.84 -2.68
CA VAL A 228 -17.39 4.42 -2.92
C VAL A 228 -18.47 3.76 -3.76
N LYS A 229 -19.76 3.99 -3.49
CA LYS A 229 -20.86 3.45 -4.30
C LYS A 229 -20.90 4.00 -5.72
N LYS A 230 -20.55 5.26 -5.93
CA LYS A 230 -20.47 5.89 -7.26
C LYS A 230 -19.30 5.31 -8.07
N LEU A 231 -18.16 5.08 -7.43
CA LEU A 231 -16.97 4.45 -8.02
C LEU A 231 -17.19 2.96 -8.33
N GLU A 232 -18.01 2.25 -7.54
CA GLU A 232 -18.38 0.85 -7.83
C GLU A 232 -19.30 0.72 -9.07
N LYS A 233 -20.07 1.76 -9.43
CA LYS A 233 -20.89 1.78 -10.65
C LYS A 233 -20.06 1.97 -11.92
N ASP A 234 -19.02 2.80 -11.86
CA ASP A 234 -18.17 3.10 -13.02
C ASP A 234 -17.17 1.98 -13.35
N ASN A 235 -16.87 1.09 -12.40
CA ASN A 235 -15.89 0.00 -12.56
C ASN A 235 -16.48 -1.34 -13.04
N ARG A 236 -17.74 -1.40 -13.46
CA ARG A 236 -18.39 -2.68 -13.87
C ARG A 236 -18.04 -3.19 -15.26
N GLN A 237 -17.10 -2.57 -15.97
CA GLN A 237 -16.71 -2.98 -17.34
C GLN A 237 -15.24 -3.41 -17.48
N GLU A 238 -14.49 -3.57 -16.39
CA GLU A 238 -13.14 -4.12 -16.49
C GLU A 238 -13.15 -5.62 -16.22
N THR A 239 -12.57 -6.40 -17.15
CA THR A 239 -12.29 -7.83 -17.00
C THR A 239 -11.54 -8.08 -15.70
N PRO A 240 -11.81 -9.18 -14.96
CA PRO A 240 -11.16 -9.45 -13.69
C PRO A 240 -9.64 -9.58 -13.88
N ASP A 241 -8.89 -8.62 -13.37
CA ASP A 241 -7.43 -8.64 -13.35
C ASP A 241 -6.93 -9.88 -12.61
N GLN A 242 -6.04 -10.63 -13.23
CA GLN A 242 -5.39 -11.77 -12.60
C GLN A 242 -4.27 -11.31 -11.67
N TRP A 243 -4.37 -11.75 -10.42
CA TRP A 243 -3.47 -11.35 -9.34
C TRP A 243 -2.44 -12.39 -8.97
N GLY A 244 -1.21 -11.95 -8.81
CA GLY A 244 -0.16 -12.72 -8.15
C GLY A 244 0.55 -11.88 -7.09
N ILE A 245 0.51 -12.30 -5.83
CA ILE A 245 1.35 -11.74 -4.77
C ILE A 245 2.55 -12.66 -4.63
N GLN A 246 3.73 -12.19 -5.06
CA GLN A 246 4.97 -12.93 -4.83
C GLN A 246 5.74 -12.27 -3.69
N ILE A 247 5.67 -12.92 -2.56
CA ILE A 247 6.48 -12.59 -1.39
C ILE A 247 7.46 -13.74 -1.23
N GLY A 248 8.71 -13.43 -0.96
CA GLY A 248 9.79 -14.42 -0.85
C GLY A 248 9.62 -15.49 0.24
N ALA A 249 8.43 -15.83 0.67
CA ALA A 249 8.11 -16.90 1.63
C ALA A 249 6.63 -17.25 1.70
N PHE A 250 5.82 -17.11 0.62
CA PHE A 250 4.42 -17.57 0.69
C PHE A 250 4.26 -19.00 0.20
N SER A 251 3.89 -19.86 1.11
CA SER A 251 3.42 -21.21 0.82
C SER A 251 1.89 -21.30 0.61
N ASN A 252 1.12 -20.20 0.73
CA ASN A 252 -0.35 -20.31 0.67
C ASN A 252 -1.05 -19.04 0.16
N TYR A 253 -1.39 -19.03 -1.13
CA TYR A 253 -2.17 -18.00 -1.83
C TYR A 253 -3.62 -17.87 -1.29
N ALA A 254 -4.23 -18.97 -0.86
CA ALA A 254 -5.61 -18.99 -0.34
C ALA A 254 -5.78 -18.09 0.91
N LYS A 255 -4.77 -18.03 1.78
CA LYS A 255 -4.79 -17.13 2.95
C LYS A 255 -4.75 -15.65 2.58
N ALA A 256 -3.94 -15.26 1.57
CA ALA A 256 -3.88 -13.86 1.11
C ALA A 256 -5.23 -13.39 0.54
N ARG A 257 -5.93 -14.27 -0.20
CA ARG A 257 -7.26 -14.00 -0.77
C ARG A 257 -8.34 -13.88 0.32
N SER A 258 -8.32 -14.75 1.33
CA SER A 258 -9.29 -14.68 2.44
C SER A 258 -9.16 -13.36 3.21
N TYR A 259 -7.95 -12.81 3.33
CA TYR A 259 -7.73 -11.52 3.94
C TYR A 259 -8.19 -10.35 3.05
N ALA A 260 -7.99 -10.41 1.73
CA ALA A 260 -8.49 -9.42 0.80
C ALA A 260 -10.04 -9.35 0.83
N LEU A 261 -10.72 -10.50 0.93
CA LEU A 261 -12.18 -10.57 1.07
C LEU A 261 -12.66 -10.02 2.43
N LYS A 262 -11.94 -10.27 3.54
CA LYS A 262 -12.25 -9.67 4.84
C LYS A 262 -12.12 -8.14 4.83
N ILE A 263 -11.11 -7.61 4.13
CA ILE A 263 -10.92 -6.17 3.93
C ILE A 263 -12.12 -5.58 3.16
N LYS A 264 -12.56 -6.24 2.07
CA LYS A 264 -13.71 -5.82 1.28
C LYS A 264 -15.00 -5.78 2.13
N LYS A 265 -15.16 -6.70 3.08
CA LYS A 265 -16.32 -6.74 4.01
C LYS A 265 -16.22 -5.66 5.10
N ALA A 266 -15.02 -5.36 5.60
CA ALA A 266 -14.81 -4.30 6.60
C ALA A 266 -14.98 -2.89 5.99
N ALA A 267 -14.61 -2.69 4.73
CA ALA A 267 -14.82 -1.43 4.01
C ALA A 267 -16.29 -1.19 3.58
N ARG A 268 -17.18 -2.18 3.73
CA ARG A 268 -18.63 -2.08 3.46
C ARG A 268 -19.47 -1.82 4.71
N LYS A 269 -18.87 -1.84 5.89
CA LYS A 269 -19.45 -1.40 7.17
C LYS A 269 -18.92 -0.03 7.56
#